data_bba4c22695dd1943049fa69e33c48e36
#
_entry.id   bba4c22695dd1943049fa69e33c48e36
#
_cell.length_a   1.000
_cell.length_b   1.000
_cell.length_c   1.000
_cell.angle_alpha   90.00
_cell.angle_beta   90.00
_cell.angle_gamma   90.00
#
_symmetry.space_group_name_H-M   'P 1'
#
loop_
_entity.id
_entity.type
_entity.pdbx_description
1 polymer ?
#
loop_
_entity_poly.entity_id
_entity_poly.type
_entity_poly.pdbx_seq_one_letter_code
_entity_poly.pdbx_strand_id
1 'polypeptide(L)'
;MKRYFTVQKKLLSENMNPINFKETQEFKKDFKKLLKKFRSLEEDLEMAKLATIEPYHVGIKNKYGILEKKDASAIFLIPNFCTEELKICKLKKFACRALKGRGVKSGIRITYAFYIKTNSVDFIEIYFKGEKEIEDKERIKEYLTSVL
;
A
#
# COMPACT_ATOMS: atom_id res chain seq x y z
N MET A 1 -2.71 -22.29 -5.55
CA MET A 1 -2.24 -20.97 -5.09
C MET A 1 -3.26 -19.86 -5.25
N LYS A 2 -3.85 -19.66 -6.42
CA LYS A 2 -4.88 -18.65 -6.63
C LYS A 2 -6.12 -18.87 -5.75
N ARG A 3 -6.52 -20.11 -5.56
CA ARG A 3 -7.67 -20.47 -4.73
C ARG A 3 -7.45 -20.10 -3.26
N TYR A 4 -6.26 -20.43 -2.73
CA TYR A 4 -5.87 -20.08 -1.37
C TYR A 4 -5.84 -18.54 -1.17
N PHE A 5 -5.26 -17.83 -2.12
CA PHE A 5 -5.21 -16.37 -2.09
C PHE A 5 -6.61 -15.75 -2.04
N THR A 6 -7.54 -16.26 -2.85
CA THR A 6 -8.93 -15.77 -2.88
C THR A 6 -9.63 -15.97 -1.53
N VAL A 7 -9.42 -17.13 -0.89
CA VAL A 7 -9.98 -17.42 0.44
C VAL A 7 -9.41 -16.48 1.49
N GLN A 8 -8.10 -16.28 1.49
CA GLN A 8 -7.43 -15.35 2.42
C GLN A 8 -7.94 -13.92 2.25
N LYS A 9 -8.09 -13.48 1.01
CA LYS A 9 -8.62 -12.15 0.70
C LYS A 9 -10.03 -11.97 1.26
N LYS A 10 -10.89 -12.96 1.07
CA LYS A 10 -12.26 -12.93 1.58
C LYS A 10 -12.29 -12.88 3.10
N LEU A 11 -11.50 -13.71 3.78
CA LEU A 11 -11.44 -13.75 5.24
C LEU A 11 -10.97 -12.41 5.81
N LEU A 12 -9.94 -11.82 5.22
CA LEU A 12 -9.44 -10.52 5.67
C LEU A 12 -10.47 -9.42 5.48
N SER A 13 -11.13 -9.36 4.32
CA SER A 13 -12.12 -8.33 4.02
C SER A 13 -13.36 -8.39 4.92
N GLU A 14 -13.74 -9.58 5.39
CA GLU A 14 -14.87 -9.76 6.32
C GLU A 14 -14.61 -9.12 7.69
N ASN A 15 -13.33 -8.97 8.08
CA ASN A 15 -12.94 -8.48 9.40
C ASN A 15 -12.47 -7.03 9.43
N MET A 16 -12.55 -6.32 8.29
CA MET A 16 -12.02 -4.96 8.16
C MET A 16 -13.06 -4.00 7.58
N ASN A 17 -12.95 -2.72 7.98
CA ASN A 17 -13.70 -1.67 7.33
C ASN A 17 -13.08 -1.43 5.95
N PRO A 18 -13.88 -1.38 4.89
CA PRO A 18 -13.33 -1.22 3.55
C PRO A 18 -12.67 0.13 3.34
N ILE A 19 -11.52 0.10 2.68
CA ILE A 19 -10.87 1.29 2.14
C ILE A 19 -11.16 1.33 0.65
N ASN A 20 -11.43 2.53 0.13
CA ASN A 20 -11.58 2.74 -1.30
C ASN A 20 -10.20 3.00 -1.91
N PHE A 21 -9.68 2.07 -2.70
CA PHE A 21 -8.36 2.17 -3.33
C PHE A 21 -8.46 2.72 -4.75
N LYS A 22 -7.62 3.70 -5.04
CA LYS A 22 -7.48 4.30 -6.37
C LYS A 22 -6.01 4.31 -6.77
N GLU A 23 -5.75 4.50 -8.06
CA GLU A 23 -4.40 4.56 -8.60
C GLU A 23 -4.28 5.76 -9.53
N THR A 24 -3.19 6.52 -9.40
CA THR A 24 -2.85 7.57 -10.37
C THR A 24 -2.39 6.92 -11.68
N GLN A 25 -2.39 7.69 -12.76
CA GLN A 25 -1.90 7.21 -14.05
C GLN A 25 -0.42 6.87 -14.00
N GLU A 26 0.35 7.67 -13.27
CA GLU A 26 1.80 7.45 -13.07
C GLU A 26 2.06 6.14 -12.34
N PHE A 27 1.27 5.85 -11.30
CA PHE A 27 1.37 4.58 -10.58
C PHE A 27 1.07 3.40 -11.50
N LYS A 28 0.04 3.50 -12.32
CA LYS A 28 -0.32 2.44 -13.26
C LYS A 28 0.81 2.13 -14.23
N LYS A 29 1.50 3.15 -14.72
CA LYS A 29 2.66 2.98 -15.60
C LYS A 29 3.81 2.28 -14.89
N ASP A 30 4.14 2.72 -13.68
CA ASP A 30 5.19 2.10 -12.88
C ASP A 30 4.87 0.64 -12.58
N PHE A 31 3.64 0.39 -12.18
CA PHE A 31 3.16 -0.96 -11.85
C PHE A 31 3.28 -1.89 -13.06
N LYS A 32 2.86 -1.42 -14.22
CA LYS A 32 2.94 -2.21 -15.45
C LYS A 32 4.37 -2.61 -15.79
N LYS A 33 5.32 -1.69 -15.61
CA LYS A 33 6.74 -1.98 -15.85
C LYS A 33 7.27 -3.02 -14.86
N LEU A 34 6.98 -2.86 -13.59
CA LEU A 34 7.44 -3.78 -12.56
C LEU A 34 6.78 -5.15 -12.66
N LEU A 35 5.52 -5.20 -13.09
CA LEU A 35 4.79 -6.46 -13.25
C LEU A 35 5.47 -7.38 -14.27
N LYS A 36 6.08 -6.83 -15.30
CA LYS A 36 6.84 -7.61 -16.28
C LYS A 36 8.04 -8.32 -15.64
N LYS A 37 8.64 -7.68 -14.63
CA LYS A 37 9.79 -8.21 -13.92
C LYS A 37 9.39 -9.08 -12.74
N PHE A 38 8.35 -8.70 -12.01
CA PHE A 38 7.87 -9.40 -10.83
C PHE A 38 6.42 -9.85 -11.06
N ARG A 39 6.24 -11.05 -11.58
CA ARG A 39 4.94 -11.54 -12.04
C ARG A 39 3.89 -11.74 -10.96
N SER A 40 4.31 -11.84 -9.69
CA SER A 40 3.39 -11.95 -8.55
C SER A 40 2.87 -10.60 -8.06
N LEU A 41 3.31 -9.50 -8.65
CA LEU A 41 3.09 -8.15 -8.12
C LEU A 41 1.62 -7.79 -7.93
N GLU A 42 0.75 -8.23 -8.83
CA GLU A 42 -0.69 -7.93 -8.76
C GLU A 42 -1.33 -8.56 -7.51
N GLU A 43 -1.04 -9.84 -7.26
CA GLU A 43 -1.52 -10.53 -6.07
C GLU A 43 -0.85 -9.99 -4.81
N ASP A 44 0.43 -9.67 -4.89
CA ASP A 44 1.17 -9.10 -3.76
C ASP A 44 0.61 -7.74 -3.34
N LEU A 45 0.20 -6.91 -4.31
CA LEU A 45 -0.44 -5.63 -4.01
C LEU A 45 -1.79 -5.83 -3.31
N GLU A 46 -2.60 -6.77 -3.78
CA GLU A 46 -3.88 -7.08 -3.13
C GLU A 46 -3.68 -7.55 -1.70
N MET A 47 -2.67 -8.38 -1.44
CA MET A 47 -2.35 -8.81 -0.07
C MET A 47 -1.86 -7.64 0.78
N ALA A 48 -1.05 -6.75 0.22
CA ALA A 48 -0.58 -5.58 0.95
C ALA A 48 -1.74 -4.65 1.34
N LYS A 49 -2.71 -4.48 0.46
CA LYS A 49 -3.92 -3.71 0.77
C LYS A 49 -4.65 -4.27 1.98
N LEU A 50 -4.89 -5.57 2.00
CA LEU A 50 -5.71 -6.23 3.02
C LEU A 50 -4.96 -6.52 4.31
N ALA A 51 -3.70 -6.93 4.21
CA ALA A 51 -2.94 -7.39 5.37
C ALA A 51 -2.08 -6.29 6.03
N THR A 52 -1.81 -5.19 5.34
CA THR A 52 -0.91 -4.14 5.85
C THR A 52 -1.56 -2.77 5.84
N ILE A 53 -2.07 -2.30 4.71
CA ILE A 53 -2.59 -0.93 4.59
C ILE A 53 -3.89 -0.75 5.36
N GLU A 54 -4.89 -1.59 5.12
CA GLU A 54 -6.16 -1.50 5.86
C GLU A 54 -5.98 -1.66 7.36
N PRO A 55 -5.26 -2.69 7.86
CA PRO A 55 -5.05 -2.82 9.31
C PRO A 55 -4.32 -1.63 9.94
N TYR A 56 -3.41 -1.02 9.21
CA TYR A 56 -2.67 0.14 9.70
C TYR A 56 -3.58 1.36 9.89
N HIS A 57 -4.43 1.64 8.90
CA HIS A 57 -5.25 2.86 8.93
C HIS A 57 -6.58 2.71 9.67
N VAL A 58 -7.25 1.58 9.50
CA VAL A 58 -8.57 1.37 10.09
C VAL A 58 -8.62 0.27 11.15
N GLY A 59 -7.61 -0.58 11.21
CA GLY A 59 -7.53 -1.64 12.20
C GLY A 59 -8.24 -2.92 11.78
N ILE A 60 -8.11 -3.95 12.62
CA ILE A 60 -8.75 -5.25 12.47
C ILE A 60 -9.53 -5.53 13.75
N LYS A 61 -10.76 -6.03 13.63
CA LYS A 61 -11.53 -6.44 14.80
C LYS A 61 -10.89 -7.67 15.44
N ASN A 62 -10.64 -7.58 16.76
CA ASN A 62 -10.15 -8.72 17.53
C ASN A 62 -11.29 -9.66 17.89
N LYS A 63 -10.99 -10.71 18.67
CA LYS A 63 -12.00 -11.70 19.08
C LYS A 63 -13.15 -11.13 19.93
N TYR A 64 -12.98 -9.92 20.48
CA TYR A 64 -14.00 -9.24 21.27
C TYR A 64 -14.77 -8.19 20.45
N GLY A 65 -14.53 -8.10 19.13
CA GLY A 65 -15.16 -7.13 18.26
C GLY A 65 -14.59 -5.73 18.36
N ILE A 66 -13.44 -5.54 19.03
CA ILE A 66 -12.79 -4.25 19.20
C ILE A 66 -11.77 -4.05 18.09
N LEU A 67 -11.78 -2.86 17.47
CA LEU A 67 -10.81 -2.50 16.43
C LEU A 67 -9.42 -2.28 17.04
N GLU A 68 -8.44 -2.98 16.52
CA GLU A 68 -7.04 -2.80 16.87
C GLU A 68 -6.25 -2.48 15.61
N LYS A 69 -5.47 -1.40 15.66
CA LYS A 69 -4.59 -1.04 14.55
C LYS A 69 -3.33 -1.89 14.61
N LYS A 70 -2.88 -2.34 13.41
CA LYS A 70 -1.68 -3.13 13.30
C LYS A 70 -0.43 -2.26 13.56
N ASP A 71 0.66 -2.92 14.01
CA ASP A 71 1.95 -2.29 14.23
C ASP A 71 2.40 -1.47 13.01
N ALA A 72 2.91 -0.27 13.31
CA ALA A 72 3.28 0.74 12.33
C ALA A 72 4.63 0.49 11.63
N SER A 73 5.30 -0.64 11.88
CA SER A 73 6.67 -0.86 11.40
C SER A 73 6.81 -0.94 9.87
N ALA A 74 5.72 -1.21 9.15
CA ALA A 74 5.75 -1.35 7.70
C ALA A 74 5.50 -0.04 6.95
N ILE A 75 4.83 0.92 7.59
CA ILE A 75 4.36 2.15 6.95
C ILE A 75 4.93 3.37 7.66
N PHE A 76 5.43 4.33 6.87
CA PHE A 76 6.04 5.57 7.37
C PHE A 76 5.32 6.76 6.76
N LEU A 77 5.06 7.77 7.57
CA LEU A 77 4.57 9.05 7.08
C LEU A 77 5.72 9.83 6.46
N ILE A 78 5.45 10.53 5.37
CA ILE A 78 6.42 11.46 4.78
C ILE A 78 6.06 12.85 5.32
N PRO A 79 6.79 13.36 6.34
CA PRO A 79 6.27 14.42 7.21
C PRO A 79 5.97 15.76 6.51
N ASN A 80 6.77 16.14 5.53
CA ASN A 80 6.62 17.45 4.89
C ASN A 80 5.41 17.54 3.96
N PHE A 81 4.70 16.45 3.74
CA PHE A 81 3.59 16.40 2.81
C PHE A 81 2.26 16.02 3.46
N CYS A 82 2.23 15.88 4.77
CA CYS A 82 1.00 15.54 5.50
C CYS A 82 0.22 16.78 5.91
N THR A 83 -1.11 16.70 5.83
CA THR A 83 -2.05 17.71 6.32
C THR A 83 -3.02 17.07 7.32
N GLU A 84 -3.96 17.83 7.88
CA GLU A 84 -4.98 17.27 8.77
C GLU A 84 -5.92 16.30 8.06
N GLU A 85 -6.13 16.49 6.76
CA GLU A 85 -7.08 15.70 5.97
C GLU A 85 -6.42 14.57 5.21
N LEU A 86 -5.12 14.69 4.93
CA LEU A 86 -4.41 13.85 3.98
C LEU A 86 -3.03 13.49 4.53
N LYS A 87 -2.72 12.21 4.53
CA LYS A 87 -1.41 11.69 4.92
C LYS A 87 -0.71 11.09 3.71
N ILE A 88 0.53 11.51 3.45
CA ILE A 88 1.37 10.86 2.45
C ILE A 88 2.19 9.79 3.17
N CYS A 89 2.03 8.56 2.73
CA CYS A 89 2.59 7.39 3.38
C CYS A 89 3.52 6.64 2.43
N LYS A 90 4.51 5.96 3.02
CA LYS A 90 5.40 5.07 2.29
C LYS A 90 5.33 3.68 2.90
N LEU A 91 4.94 2.69 2.10
CA LEU A 91 4.98 1.29 2.48
C LEU A 91 6.37 0.75 2.14
N LYS A 92 7.13 0.36 3.16
CA LYS A 92 8.48 -0.17 3.00
C LYS A 92 8.57 -1.69 3.08
N LYS A 93 7.70 -2.32 3.87
CA LYS A 93 7.69 -3.77 4.02
C LYS A 93 6.61 -4.36 3.13
N PHE A 94 7.00 -4.70 1.93
CA PHE A 94 6.11 -5.24 0.91
C PHE A 94 6.63 -6.61 0.50
N ALA A 95 5.85 -7.65 0.77
CA ALA A 95 6.23 -9.01 0.37
C ALA A 95 5.96 -9.21 -1.12
N CYS A 96 6.99 -9.61 -1.85
CA CYS A 96 6.89 -9.93 -3.27
C CYS A 96 7.31 -11.38 -3.48
N ARG A 97 6.36 -12.24 -3.83
CA ARG A 97 6.60 -13.68 -3.95
C ARG A 97 7.55 -14.01 -5.10
N ALA A 98 7.61 -13.17 -6.14
CA ALA A 98 8.57 -13.34 -7.22
C ALA A 98 10.02 -13.16 -6.75
N LEU A 99 10.23 -12.44 -5.62
CA LEU A 99 11.53 -12.28 -4.98
C LEU A 99 11.65 -13.28 -3.83
N LYS A 100 11.84 -14.52 -4.19
CA LYS A 100 11.89 -15.64 -3.24
C LYS A 100 12.96 -15.45 -2.16
N GLY A 101 12.61 -15.81 -0.92
CA GLY A 101 13.52 -15.76 0.20
C GLY A 101 13.69 -14.39 0.85
N ARG A 102 13.10 -13.35 0.32
CA ARG A 102 13.19 -11.99 0.88
C ARG A 102 12.05 -11.61 1.80
N GLY A 103 10.87 -12.26 1.66
CA GLY A 103 9.69 -11.89 2.44
C GLY A 103 9.35 -10.41 2.26
N VAL A 104 9.16 -9.69 3.39
CA VAL A 104 8.84 -8.26 3.36
C VAL A 104 10.05 -7.37 3.03
N LYS A 105 11.24 -7.93 2.88
CA LYS A 105 12.47 -7.21 2.50
C LYS A 105 12.70 -7.27 0.98
N SER A 106 11.65 -7.21 0.21
CA SER A 106 11.73 -7.27 -1.25
C SER A 106 12.44 -6.08 -1.87
N GLY A 107 12.40 -4.93 -1.19
CA GLY A 107 12.89 -3.67 -1.76
C GLY A 107 11.85 -2.94 -2.59
N ILE A 108 10.65 -3.51 -2.74
CA ILE A 108 9.56 -2.81 -3.41
C ILE A 108 8.94 -1.83 -2.42
N ARG A 109 8.76 -0.59 -2.86
CA ARG A 109 8.25 0.52 -2.07
C ARG A 109 7.05 1.13 -2.76
N ILE A 110 6.08 1.57 -1.98
CA ILE A 110 4.88 2.21 -2.50
C ILE A 110 4.63 3.50 -1.74
N THR A 111 4.42 4.61 -2.46
CA THR A 111 3.95 5.85 -1.85
C THR A 111 2.47 6.02 -2.20
N TYR A 112 1.69 6.46 -1.24
CA TYR A 112 0.26 6.68 -1.41
C TYR A 112 -0.24 7.80 -0.53
N ALA A 113 -1.39 8.35 -0.92
CA ALA A 113 -2.12 9.32 -0.12
C ALA A 113 -3.26 8.61 0.61
N PHE A 114 -3.38 8.84 1.90
CA PHE A 114 -4.53 8.36 2.69
C PHE A 114 -5.40 9.54 3.09
N TYR A 115 -6.67 9.50 2.68
CA TYR A 115 -7.68 10.52 3.00
C TYR A 115 -8.44 10.08 4.24
N ILE A 116 -8.25 10.78 5.34
CA ILE A 116 -8.75 10.36 6.66
C ILE A 116 -10.28 10.32 6.71
N LYS A 117 -10.95 11.33 6.17
CA LYS A 117 -12.41 11.44 6.27
C LYS A 117 -13.16 10.40 5.42
N THR A 118 -12.59 10.02 4.29
CA THR A 118 -13.26 9.14 3.34
C THR A 118 -12.74 7.71 3.36
N ASN A 119 -11.73 7.41 4.19
CA ASN A 119 -11.04 6.12 4.17
C ASN A 119 -10.65 5.71 2.76
N SER A 120 -10.00 6.62 2.05
CA SER A 120 -9.57 6.40 0.66
C SER A 120 -8.07 6.41 0.57
N VAL A 121 -7.54 5.55 -0.28
CA VAL A 121 -6.12 5.48 -0.62
C VAL A 121 -5.97 5.76 -2.10
N ASP A 122 -5.03 6.64 -2.45
CA ASP A 122 -4.67 6.91 -3.84
C ASP A 122 -3.19 6.59 -4.02
N PHE A 123 -2.89 5.56 -4.78
CA PHE A 123 -1.51 5.14 -5.01
C PHE A 123 -0.81 6.10 -5.96
N ILE A 124 0.37 6.59 -5.55
CA ILE A 124 1.11 7.62 -6.28
C ILE A 124 2.30 7.02 -7.03
N GLU A 125 3.07 6.17 -6.37
CA GLU A 125 4.27 5.59 -6.97
C GLU A 125 4.54 4.19 -6.43
N ILE A 126 5.01 3.30 -7.29
CA ILE A 126 5.61 2.04 -6.89
C ILE A 126 6.99 1.95 -7.54
N TYR A 127 8.00 1.56 -6.78
CA TYR A 127 9.36 1.46 -7.29
C TYR A 127 10.12 0.34 -6.60
N PHE A 128 11.17 -0.14 -7.26
CA PHE A 128 12.07 -1.15 -6.72
C PHE A 128 13.36 -0.48 -6.28
N LYS A 129 13.73 -0.63 -5.00
CA LYS A 129 14.90 0.01 -4.42
C LYS A 129 16.20 -0.33 -5.17
N GLY A 130 16.29 -1.52 -5.77
CA GLY A 130 17.43 -1.91 -6.59
C GLY A 130 17.63 -1.07 -7.85
N GLU A 131 16.56 -0.40 -8.33
CA GLU A 131 16.59 0.46 -9.50
C GLU A 131 16.54 1.95 -9.16
N LYS A 132 15.90 2.29 -8.03
CA LYS A 132 15.70 3.66 -7.59
C LYS A 132 15.64 3.70 -6.08
N GLU A 133 16.52 4.48 -5.45
CA GLU A 133 16.68 4.44 -3.99
C GLU A 133 15.61 5.16 -3.18
N ILE A 134 14.98 6.20 -3.75
CA ILE A 134 14.07 7.06 -2.99
C ILE A 134 12.85 7.42 -3.83
N GLU A 135 11.73 7.72 -3.16
CA GLU A 135 10.51 8.18 -3.79
C GLU A 135 10.68 9.49 -4.55
N ASP A 136 9.86 9.69 -5.56
CA ASP A 136 9.86 10.90 -6.38
C ASP A 136 9.07 12.01 -5.67
N LYS A 137 9.78 12.90 -5.00
CA LYS A 137 9.17 14.00 -4.24
C LYS A 137 8.47 15.02 -5.12
N GLU A 138 8.96 15.24 -6.34
CA GLU A 138 8.30 16.13 -7.28
C GLU A 138 6.94 15.59 -7.71
N ARG A 139 6.85 14.29 -7.92
CA ARG A 139 5.57 13.63 -8.22
C ARG A 139 4.58 13.81 -7.08
N ILE A 140 5.03 13.70 -5.83
CA ILE A 140 4.18 13.93 -4.66
C ILE A 140 3.67 15.37 -4.64
N LYS A 141 4.54 16.34 -4.91
CA LYS A 141 4.16 17.76 -4.97
C LYS A 141 3.14 18.01 -6.08
N GLU A 142 3.36 17.46 -7.26
CA GLU A 142 2.42 17.57 -8.39
C GLU A 142 1.07 16.95 -8.05
N TYR A 143 1.09 15.78 -7.40
CA TYR A 143 -0.14 15.13 -6.94
C TYR A 143 -0.91 16.02 -5.96
N LEU A 144 -0.24 16.55 -4.95
CA LEU A 144 -0.88 17.42 -3.96
C LEU A 144 -1.45 18.68 -4.60
N THR A 145 -0.73 19.27 -5.56
CA THR A 145 -1.22 20.44 -6.29
C THR A 145 -2.50 20.11 -7.07
N SER A 146 -2.60 18.90 -7.62
CA SER A 146 -3.76 18.50 -8.42
C SER A 146 -5.01 18.21 -7.59
N VAL A 147 -4.86 17.84 -6.32
CA VAL A 147 -5.99 17.45 -5.45
C VAL A 147 -6.34 18.51 -4.39
N LEU A 148 -5.46 19.47 -4.13
CA LEU A 148 -5.72 20.58 -3.20
C LEU A 148 -6.14 21.88 -3.94
#